data_ba12eee98f1bf9bfadc8cec90c4e4526
#
_entry.id   ba12eee98f1bf9bfadc8cec90c4e4526
#
_cell.length_a   1.000
_cell.length_b   1.000
_cell.length_c   1.000
_cell.angle_alpha   90.00
_cell.angle_beta   90.00
_cell.angle_gamma   90.00
#
_symmetry.space_group_name_H-M   'P 1'
#
loop_
_entity.id
_entity.type
_entity.pdbx_description
1 polymer ?
#
loop_
_entity_poly.entity_id
_entity_poly.type
_entity_poly.pdbx_seq_one_letter_code
_entity_poly.pdbx_strand_id
1 'polypeptide(L)'
;MANTNGAFGLRPIGVVGQAANTTGATEYRIASGNTNAIYQGSPVIPLSTGFIDIVGAAAGGTVGLVGVFWGCEYVSSTTGEKIFSNYWPGSGADSNHPVKAFVYDNPMQTFVITSDGTLTSEATARGHVFANANFATATSGSTTTGISSAKLAVGTIAATAALHLRIMGIQDDPENQDYTAAGIPLIVRLNNSFNSANGAIVAGTPSTTGV
;
A
#
# COMPACT_ATOMS: atom_id res chain seq x y z
N MET A 1 -2.95 -24.58 -14.16
CA MET A 1 -2.87 -24.83 -12.69
C MET A 1 -3.39 -23.58 -12.01
N ALA A 2 -4.14 -23.71 -10.93
CA ALA A 2 -4.61 -22.53 -10.19
C ALA A 2 -3.43 -21.81 -9.58
N ASN A 3 -3.48 -20.46 -9.55
CA ASN A 3 -2.46 -19.65 -8.91
C ASN A 3 -2.37 -19.95 -7.42
N THR A 4 -1.17 -20.04 -6.89
CA THR A 4 -0.89 -20.36 -5.48
C THR A 4 -0.72 -19.12 -4.61
N ASN A 5 -0.58 -17.93 -5.22
CA ASN A 5 -0.38 -16.67 -4.51
C ASN A 5 -1.57 -16.30 -3.62
N GLY A 6 -1.34 -16.30 -2.32
CA GLY A 6 -2.17 -15.56 -1.37
C GLY A 6 -1.97 -14.04 -1.50
N ALA A 7 -2.82 -13.28 -0.81
CA ALA A 7 -2.59 -11.84 -0.67
C ALA A 7 -1.36 -11.58 0.20
N PHE A 8 -0.51 -10.63 -0.20
CA PHE A 8 0.67 -10.22 0.57
C PHE A 8 0.86 -8.70 0.62
N GLY A 9 -0.17 -7.95 0.22
CA GLY A 9 -0.11 -6.49 0.15
C GLY A 9 0.83 -5.98 -0.94
N LEU A 10 1.42 -4.82 -0.71
CA LEU A 10 2.42 -4.20 -1.57
C LEU A 10 3.82 -4.61 -1.11
N ARG A 11 4.54 -5.37 -1.94
CA ARG A 11 5.92 -5.78 -1.66
C ARG A 11 6.88 -4.96 -2.51
N PRO A 12 7.80 -4.17 -1.91
CA PRO A 12 8.75 -3.34 -2.67
C PRO A 12 9.74 -4.21 -3.44
N ILE A 13 10.02 -3.84 -4.71
CA ILE A 13 10.95 -4.56 -5.59
C ILE A 13 12.02 -3.68 -6.23
N GLY A 14 11.77 -2.39 -6.43
CA GLY A 14 12.73 -1.50 -7.09
C GLY A 14 12.19 -0.08 -7.25
N VAL A 15 12.93 0.74 -7.98
CA VAL A 15 12.59 2.13 -8.27
C VAL A 15 12.57 2.33 -9.78
N VAL A 16 11.62 3.10 -10.30
CA VAL A 16 11.58 3.47 -11.72
C VAL A 16 12.74 4.40 -12.05
N GLY A 17 13.44 4.12 -13.15
CA GLY A 17 14.63 4.85 -13.56
C GLY A 17 15.91 4.21 -13.01
N GLN A 18 17.05 4.80 -13.32
CA GLN A 18 18.37 4.28 -12.92
C GLN A 18 18.87 4.86 -11.58
N ALA A 19 17.97 5.32 -10.72
CA ALA A 19 18.35 5.75 -9.39
C ALA A 19 18.84 4.55 -8.57
N ALA A 20 19.93 4.74 -7.83
CA ALA A 20 20.37 3.75 -6.86
C ALA A 20 19.23 3.46 -5.89
N ASN A 21 18.91 2.18 -5.69
CA ASN A 21 17.89 1.77 -4.74
C ASN A 21 18.42 1.94 -3.31
N THR A 22 18.35 3.16 -2.81
CA THR A 22 18.70 3.49 -1.42
C THR A 22 17.47 3.42 -0.52
N THR A 23 16.54 2.52 -0.79
CA THR A 23 15.26 2.41 -0.12
C THR A 23 15.42 2.23 1.38
N GLY A 24 15.63 3.35 2.08
CA GLY A 24 15.30 3.47 3.49
C GLY A 24 13.81 3.71 3.64
N ALA A 25 13.20 3.13 4.65
CA ALA A 25 11.86 3.53 5.05
C ALA A 25 11.94 4.86 5.80
N THR A 26 11.05 5.80 5.46
CA THR A 26 10.91 7.06 6.19
C THR A 26 10.11 6.84 7.47
N GLU A 27 10.51 7.50 8.55
CA GLU A 27 9.79 7.45 9.82
C GLU A 27 8.59 8.41 9.81
N TYR A 28 7.41 7.84 10.02
CA TYR A 28 6.16 8.56 10.26
C TYR A 28 5.61 8.22 11.64
N ARG A 29 4.49 8.83 12.01
CA ARG A 29 3.86 8.61 13.31
C ARG A 29 2.44 8.10 13.14
N ILE A 30 2.08 7.09 13.95
CA ILE A 30 0.71 6.65 14.15
C ILE A 30 0.31 7.13 15.56
N ALA A 31 -0.91 7.65 15.71
CA ALA A 31 -1.42 8.02 17.02
C ALA A 31 -1.50 6.79 17.94
N SER A 32 -1.05 6.90 19.19
CA SER A 32 -1.07 5.80 20.17
C SER A 32 -2.49 5.27 20.42
N GLY A 33 -3.51 6.12 20.25
CA GLY A 33 -4.92 5.77 20.35
C GLY A 33 -5.56 5.32 19.03
N ASN A 34 -4.80 5.14 17.95
CA ASN A 34 -5.34 4.63 16.70
C ASN A 34 -5.79 3.17 16.86
N THR A 35 -7.08 2.91 16.57
CA THR A 35 -7.70 1.58 16.70
C THR A 35 -7.67 0.75 15.42
N ASN A 36 -7.18 1.31 14.31
CA ASN A 36 -7.05 0.60 13.05
C ASN A 36 -5.76 -0.20 13.02
N ALA A 37 -5.86 -1.50 12.77
CA ALA A 37 -4.67 -2.31 12.53
C ALA A 37 -4.06 -1.96 11.17
N ILE A 38 -2.71 -1.85 11.12
CA ILE A 38 -1.97 -1.54 9.89
C ILE A 38 -0.93 -2.64 9.71
N TYR A 39 -1.05 -3.37 8.61
CA TYR A 39 -0.23 -4.55 8.33
C TYR A 39 0.92 -4.23 7.39
N GLN A 40 1.98 -5.02 7.44
CA GLN A 40 3.09 -4.93 6.50
C GLN A 40 2.58 -5.06 5.05
N GLY A 41 2.91 -4.08 4.20
CA GLY A 41 2.41 -4.00 2.84
C GLY A 41 1.05 -3.29 2.68
N SER A 42 0.49 -2.71 3.76
CA SER A 42 -0.71 -1.88 3.67
C SER A 42 -0.40 -0.49 3.12
N PRO A 43 -1.24 0.04 2.21
CA PRO A 43 -1.17 1.45 1.81
C PRO A 43 -1.63 2.36 2.95
N VAL A 44 -0.91 3.46 3.18
CA VAL A 44 -1.21 4.43 4.24
C VAL A 44 -1.41 5.84 3.70
N ILE A 45 -2.27 6.59 4.40
CA ILE A 45 -2.67 7.96 4.09
C ILE A 45 -2.24 8.93 5.19
N PRO A 46 -2.00 10.21 4.86
CA PRO A 46 -1.78 11.24 5.86
C PRO A 46 -3.12 11.68 6.48
N LEU A 47 -3.07 12.05 7.75
CA LEU A 47 -4.18 12.69 8.47
C LEU A 47 -3.84 14.16 8.75
N SER A 48 -4.85 15.02 8.82
CA SER A 48 -4.70 16.45 9.17
C SER A 48 -4.09 16.69 10.55
N THR A 49 -4.06 15.67 11.39
CA THR A 49 -3.43 15.68 12.71
C THR A 49 -1.92 15.46 12.68
N GLY A 50 -1.31 15.27 11.50
CA GLY A 50 0.12 14.99 11.34
C GLY A 50 0.51 13.52 11.56
N PHE A 51 -0.46 12.64 11.76
CA PHE A 51 -0.28 11.19 11.83
C PHE A 51 -0.61 10.52 10.50
N ILE A 52 -0.27 9.24 10.39
CA ILE A 52 -0.71 8.39 9.28
C ILE A 52 -1.70 7.34 9.76
N ASP A 53 -2.51 6.84 8.83
CA ASP A 53 -3.44 5.74 9.08
C ASP A 53 -3.58 4.86 7.82
N ILE A 54 -4.24 3.72 7.95
CA ILE A 54 -4.50 2.82 6.82
C ILE A 54 -5.46 3.48 5.83
N VAL A 55 -5.30 3.21 4.54
CA VAL A 55 -6.21 3.72 3.51
C VAL A 55 -7.65 3.29 3.81
N GLY A 56 -8.60 4.20 3.63
CA GLY A 56 -10.02 3.96 3.96
C GLY A 56 -10.40 4.29 5.41
N ALA A 57 -9.45 4.61 6.28
CA ALA A 57 -9.72 5.03 7.67
C ALA A 57 -10.22 6.48 7.77
N ALA A 58 -9.88 7.34 6.82
CA ALA A 58 -10.35 8.71 6.79
C ALA A 58 -11.80 8.78 6.26
N ALA A 59 -12.68 9.42 7.01
CA ALA A 59 -14.04 9.70 6.57
C ALA A 59 -14.01 10.79 5.48
N GLY A 60 -14.25 10.40 4.25
CA GLY A 60 -14.59 11.30 3.15
C GLY A 60 -13.41 11.73 2.27
N GLY A 61 -13.45 11.31 1.03
CA GLY A 61 -12.63 11.80 -0.07
C GLY A 61 -11.47 10.88 -0.43
N THR A 62 -11.00 11.04 -1.66
CA THR A 62 -9.80 10.35 -2.15
C THR A 62 -8.58 11.12 -1.66
N VAL A 63 -8.00 10.69 -0.57
CA VAL A 63 -6.74 11.24 -0.06
C VAL A 63 -5.57 10.53 -0.77
N GLY A 64 -4.52 11.27 -1.11
CA GLY A 64 -3.32 10.69 -1.67
C GLY A 64 -2.60 9.78 -0.67
N LEU A 65 -1.94 8.76 -1.19
CA LEU A 65 -1.16 7.83 -0.37
C LEU A 65 0.17 8.47 0.07
N VAL A 66 0.54 8.33 1.32
CA VAL A 66 1.90 8.64 1.80
C VAL A 66 2.87 7.60 1.27
N GLY A 67 2.50 6.33 1.37
CA GLY A 67 3.37 5.23 1.00
C GLY A 67 2.80 3.88 1.39
N VAL A 68 3.71 2.92 1.59
CA VAL A 68 3.41 1.55 2.00
C VAL A 68 4.04 1.27 3.36
N PHE A 69 3.23 0.90 4.33
CA PHE A 69 3.68 0.56 5.67
C PHE A 69 4.49 -0.73 5.67
N TRP A 70 5.61 -0.70 6.41
CA TRP A 70 6.53 -1.85 6.46
C TRP A 70 6.70 -2.43 7.85
N GLY A 71 6.49 -1.63 8.89
CA GLY A 71 6.60 -2.05 10.28
C GLY A 71 6.52 -0.87 11.23
N CYS A 72 6.53 -1.14 12.52
CA CYS A 72 6.48 -0.11 13.55
C CYS A 72 7.30 -0.45 14.79
N GLU A 73 7.56 0.60 15.57
CA GLU A 73 8.14 0.56 16.91
C GLU A 73 7.22 1.31 17.86
N TYR A 74 6.89 0.73 18.99
CA TYR A 74 6.08 1.39 20.02
C TYR A 74 6.45 0.93 21.42
N VAL A 75 6.07 1.72 22.42
CA VAL A 75 6.23 1.36 23.83
C VAL A 75 4.95 0.68 24.30
N SER A 76 5.07 -0.50 24.90
CA SER A 76 3.93 -1.27 25.42
C SER A 76 3.30 -0.54 26.62
N SER A 77 1.98 -0.34 26.57
CA SER A 77 1.22 0.21 27.71
C SER A 77 1.19 -0.72 28.94
N THR A 78 1.47 -2.01 28.76
CA THR A 78 1.43 -3.01 29.83
C THR A 78 2.78 -3.21 30.50
N THR A 79 3.86 -3.32 29.70
CA THR A 79 5.19 -3.63 30.23
C THR A 79 6.14 -2.44 30.25
N GLY A 80 5.85 -1.35 29.54
CA GLY A 80 6.74 -0.20 29.34
C GLY A 80 7.92 -0.52 28.41
N GLU A 81 7.98 -1.70 27.84
CA GLU A 81 9.07 -2.13 26.96
C GLU A 81 8.83 -1.64 25.52
N LYS A 82 9.93 -1.45 24.80
CA LYS A 82 9.92 -1.12 23.39
C LYS A 82 9.69 -2.38 22.58
N ILE A 83 8.63 -2.36 21.73
CA ILE A 83 8.25 -3.44 20.85
C ILE A 83 8.53 -3.04 19.40
N PHE A 84 9.17 -3.94 18.65
CA PHE A 84 9.31 -3.86 17.19
C PHE A 84 8.37 -4.88 16.57
N SER A 85 7.54 -4.43 15.64
CA SER A 85 6.54 -5.28 14.98
C SER A 85 6.46 -4.99 13.49
N ASN A 86 6.17 -6.01 12.70
CA ASN A 86 5.88 -5.85 11.28
C ASN A 86 4.46 -5.33 11.02
N TYR A 87 3.61 -5.22 12.04
CA TYR A 87 2.28 -4.62 11.96
C TYR A 87 1.93 -3.83 13.21
N TRP A 88 1.09 -2.82 13.07
CA TRP A 88 0.45 -2.12 14.17
C TRP A 88 -0.87 -2.80 14.52
N PRO A 89 -1.07 -3.30 15.74
CA PRO A 89 -2.26 -4.06 16.10
C PRO A 89 -3.53 -3.21 16.34
N GLY A 90 -3.43 -1.88 16.32
CA GLY A 90 -4.54 -0.99 16.68
C GLY A 90 -4.72 -0.78 18.19
N SER A 91 -3.79 -1.25 19.00
CA SER A 91 -3.86 -1.09 20.46
C SER A 91 -2.55 -1.48 21.13
N GLY A 92 -2.45 -1.24 22.43
CA GLY A 92 -1.33 -1.72 23.25
C GLY A 92 -0.15 -0.77 23.37
N ALA A 93 -0.17 0.40 22.71
CA ALA A 93 0.86 1.44 22.92
C ALA A 93 0.56 2.31 24.13
N ASP A 94 1.61 2.76 24.78
CA ASP A 94 1.52 3.78 25.81
C ASP A 94 1.04 5.11 25.20
N SER A 95 0.04 5.73 25.84
CA SER A 95 -0.57 6.99 25.38
C SER A 95 0.40 8.17 25.33
N ASN A 96 1.47 8.13 26.11
CA ASN A 96 2.48 9.20 26.16
C ASN A 96 3.52 9.11 25.03
N HIS A 97 3.53 7.99 24.28
CA HIS A 97 4.52 7.71 23.26
C HIS A 97 3.82 7.37 21.92
N PRO A 98 3.86 8.27 20.92
CA PRO A 98 3.30 7.94 19.60
C PRO A 98 4.10 6.81 18.97
N VAL A 99 3.38 5.96 18.22
CA VAL A 99 3.96 4.82 17.50
C VAL A 99 4.80 5.35 16.34
N LYS A 100 6.02 4.84 16.20
CA LYS A 100 6.88 5.08 15.03
C LYS A 100 6.52 4.06 13.95
N ALA A 101 6.20 4.55 12.77
CA ALA A 101 5.91 3.74 11.60
C ALA A 101 7.02 3.91 10.57
N PHE A 102 7.43 2.82 9.94
CA PHE A 102 8.39 2.82 8.85
C PHE A 102 7.62 2.62 7.54
N VAL A 103 7.77 3.57 6.61
CA VAL A 103 6.96 3.64 5.39
C VAL A 103 7.86 3.80 4.17
N TYR A 104 7.64 3.01 3.13
CA TYR A 104 8.21 3.25 1.81
C TYR A 104 7.39 4.32 1.10
N ASP A 105 7.90 5.54 1.07
CA ASP A 105 7.19 6.74 0.62
C ASP A 105 7.73 7.34 -0.68
N ASN A 106 8.75 6.73 -1.28
CA ASN A 106 9.28 7.18 -2.57
C ASN A 106 8.20 7.01 -3.67
N PRO A 107 7.75 8.09 -4.33
CA PRO A 107 6.73 8.00 -5.37
C PRO A 107 7.16 7.21 -6.61
N MET A 108 8.46 6.99 -6.79
CA MET A 108 9.02 6.18 -7.89
C MET A 108 9.25 4.71 -7.49
N GLN A 109 8.96 4.34 -6.23
CA GLN A 109 9.05 2.96 -5.76
C GLN A 109 8.06 2.08 -6.51
N THR A 110 8.54 0.92 -6.97
CA THR A 110 7.71 -0.13 -7.56
C THR A 110 7.46 -1.25 -6.55
N PHE A 111 6.27 -1.80 -6.64
CA PHE A 111 5.81 -2.87 -5.76
C PHE A 111 5.23 -4.01 -6.59
N VAL A 112 5.26 -5.21 -6.04
CA VAL A 112 4.42 -6.32 -6.52
C VAL A 112 3.18 -6.40 -5.65
N ILE A 113 2.05 -6.64 -6.30
CA ILE A 113 0.74 -6.88 -5.67
C ILE A 113 -0.02 -7.93 -6.48
N THR A 114 -0.81 -8.78 -5.81
CA THR A 114 -1.65 -9.77 -6.50
C THR A 114 -2.97 -9.17 -6.97
N SER A 115 -3.52 -9.67 -8.07
CA SER A 115 -4.87 -9.33 -8.54
C SER A 115 -5.94 -9.98 -7.64
N ASP A 116 -7.09 -9.31 -7.46
CA ASP A 116 -8.26 -9.87 -6.77
C ASP A 116 -9.13 -10.72 -7.68
N GLY A 117 -9.04 -10.49 -8.99
CA GLY A 117 -9.83 -11.14 -10.01
C GLY A 117 -9.00 -11.69 -11.17
N THR A 118 -9.69 -12.24 -12.16
CA THR A 118 -9.11 -12.81 -13.37
C THR A 118 -8.75 -11.73 -14.38
N LEU A 119 -7.67 -11.95 -15.14
CA LEU A 119 -7.25 -11.09 -16.25
C LEU A 119 -7.53 -11.73 -17.61
N THR A 120 -8.17 -12.90 -17.62
CA THR A 120 -8.62 -13.70 -18.75
C THR A 120 -7.53 -14.24 -19.68
N SER A 121 -6.51 -13.44 -20.01
CA SER A 121 -5.37 -13.84 -20.84
C SER A 121 -4.18 -12.92 -20.62
N GLU A 122 -2.99 -13.36 -21.03
CA GLU A 122 -1.79 -12.52 -21.01
C GLU A 122 -1.97 -11.26 -21.87
N ALA A 123 -2.58 -11.37 -23.03
CA ALA A 123 -2.83 -10.22 -23.90
C ALA A 123 -3.72 -9.18 -23.24
N THR A 124 -4.77 -9.60 -22.51
CA THR A 124 -5.62 -8.71 -21.72
C THR A 124 -4.83 -8.05 -20.59
N ALA A 125 -4.03 -8.84 -19.85
CA ALA A 125 -3.19 -8.32 -18.78
C ALA A 125 -2.18 -7.27 -19.28
N ARG A 126 -1.55 -7.52 -20.43
CA ARG A 126 -0.64 -6.55 -21.09
C ARG A 126 -1.38 -5.30 -21.55
N GLY A 127 -2.63 -5.41 -22.00
CA GLY A 127 -3.47 -4.27 -22.35
C GLY A 127 -3.78 -3.34 -21.17
N HIS A 128 -3.63 -3.81 -19.95
CA HIS A 128 -3.80 -3.01 -18.72
C HIS A 128 -2.50 -2.31 -18.26
N VAL A 129 -1.36 -2.61 -18.86
CA VAL A 129 -0.10 -1.91 -18.54
C VAL A 129 -0.25 -0.43 -18.87
N PHE A 130 0.19 0.44 -17.95
CA PHE A 130 0.02 1.90 -17.91
C PHE A 130 -1.39 2.40 -17.53
N ALA A 131 -2.38 1.53 -17.38
CA ALA A 131 -3.65 1.90 -16.76
C ALA A 131 -3.51 2.04 -15.24
N ASN A 132 -4.49 2.70 -14.63
CA ASN A 132 -4.57 2.88 -13.19
C ASN A 132 -5.60 1.92 -12.58
N ALA A 133 -5.48 1.65 -11.28
CA ALA A 133 -6.40 0.78 -10.55
C ALA A 133 -6.51 1.22 -9.09
N ASN A 134 -7.53 0.71 -8.39
CA ASN A 134 -7.67 0.83 -6.94
C ASN A 134 -7.24 -0.45 -6.22
N PHE A 135 -7.28 -0.40 -4.90
CA PHE A 135 -7.12 -1.56 -4.04
C PHE A 135 -8.44 -2.30 -3.83
N ALA A 136 -8.33 -3.60 -3.66
CA ALA A 136 -9.31 -4.44 -2.98
C ALA A 136 -8.74 -4.86 -1.61
N THR A 137 -9.59 -5.01 -0.62
CA THR A 137 -9.24 -5.50 0.75
C THR A 137 -8.08 -4.77 1.43
N ALA A 138 -7.88 -3.48 1.11
CA ALA A 138 -6.73 -2.68 1.56
C ALA A 138 -6.62 -2.53 3.09
N THR A 139 -7.74 -2.60 3.82
CA THR A 139 -7.79 -2.47 5.28
C THR A 139 -7.64 -3.80 6.03
N SER A 140 -7.53 -4.91 5.31
CA SER A 140 -7.48 -6.25 5.91
C SER A 140 -6.05 -6.79 5.94
N GLY A 141 -5.81 -7.73 6.85
CA GLY A 141 -4.56 -8.46 6.98
C GLY A 141 -4.64 -9.59 7.99
N SER A 142 -3.56 -10.33 8.14
CA SER A 142 -3.44 -11.43 9.08
C SER A 142 -2.75 -10.96 10.36
N THR A 143 -3.43 -11.05 11.49
CA THR A 143 -2.83 -10.76 12.80
C THR A 143 -1.78 -11.79 13.22
N THR A 144 -1.81 -12.99 12.62
CA THR A 144 -0.83 -14.06 12.89
C THR A 144 0.50 -13.80 12.16
N THR A 145 0.44 -13.37 10.90
CA THR A 145 1.65 -13.12 10.10
C THR A 145 2.05 -11.64 10.06
N GLY A 146 1.13 -10.73 10.41
CA GLY A 146 1.30 -9.30 10.29
C GLY A 146 1.29 -8.78 8.84
N ILE A 147 0.86 -9.60 7.87
CA ILE A 147 0.90 -9.28 6.44
C ILE A 147 -0.46 -8.78 5.96
N SER A 148 -0.45 -7.74 5.13
CA SER A 148 -1.64 -7.15 4.50
C SER A 148 -2.30 -8.11 3.51
N SER A 149 -3.64 -8.05 3.44
CA SER A 149 -4.44 -8.73 2.42
C SER A 149 -4.78 -7.83 1.23
N ALA A 150 -4.15 -6.66 1.11
CA ALA A 150 -4.40 -5.75 -0.01
C ALA A 150 -4.08 -6.43 -1.35
N LYS A 151 -4.99 -6.24 -2.31
CA LYS A 151 -4.89 -6.72 -3.70
C LYS A 151 -5.18 -5.58 -4.66
N LEU A 152 -4.79 -5.75 -5.92
CA LEU A 152 -5.22 -4.86 -6.99
C LEU A 152 -6.64 -5.25 -7.42
N ALA A 153 -7.57 -4.30 -7.40
CA ALA A 153 -8.95 -4.48 -7.81
C ALA A 153 -9.07 -4.44 -9.33
N VAL A 154 -9.15 -5.59 -9.99
CA VAL A 154 -9.22 -5.72 -11.45
C VAL A 154 -10.42 -4.98 -12.04
N GLY A 155 -11.57 -5.01 -11.36
CA GLY A 155 -12.78 -4.32 -11.79
C GLY A 155 -12.70 -2.79 -11.80
N THR A 156 -11.63 -2.21 -11.26
CA THR A 156 -11.40 -0.75 -11.21
C THR A 156 -10.41 -0.24 -12.25
N ILE A 157 -9.82 -1.14 -13.04
CA ILE A 157 -8.78 -0.75 -14.01
C ILE A 157 -9.34 0.22 -15.03
N ALA A 158 -8.78 1.43 -15.09
CA ALA A 158 -9.22 2.52 -15.94
C ALA A 158 -8.10 3.55 -16.15
N ALA A 159 -8.32 4.49 -17.08
CA ALA A 159 -7.42 5.63 -17.31
C ALA A 159 -7.60 6.77 -16.27
N THR A 160 -8.44 6.59 -15.26
CA THR A 160 -8.78 7.62 -14.27
C THR A 160 -7.58 8.00 -13.40
N ALA A 161 -7.21 9.28 -13.41
CA ALA A 161 -6.01 9.78 -12.74
C ALA A 161 -6.05 9.69 -11.21
N ALA A 162 -7.24 9.73 -10.60
CA ALA A 162 -7.41 9.69 -9.14
C ALA A 162 -7.25 8.27 -8.53
N LEU A 163 -7.11 7.23 -9.34
CA LEU A 163 -6.91 5.87 -8.84
C LEU A 163 -5.51 5.72 -8.22
N HIS A 164 -5.41 4.92 -7.18
CA HIS A 164 -4.25 4.86 -6.30
C HIS A 164 -3.00 4.18 -6.89
N LEU A 165 -3.20 3.22 -7.78
CA LEU A 165 -2.13 2.42 -8.38
C LEU A 165 -1.99 2.70 -9.86
N ARG A 166 -0.77 2.60 -10.39
CA ARG A 166 -0.48 2.49 -11.82
C ARG A 166 0.20 1.16 -12.10
N ILE A 167 -0.35 0.41 -13.04
CA ILE A 167 0.21 -0.86 -13.49
C ILE A 167 1.42 -0.57 -14.38
N MET A 168 2.59 -1.07 -13.98
CA MET A 168 3.84 -0.89 -14.70
C MET A 168 4.23 -2.11 -15.54
N GLY A 169 3.71 -3.28 -15.17
CA GLY A 169 3.99 -4.54 -15.84
C GLY A 169 3.39 -5.74 -15.14
N ILE A 170 3.66 -6.90 -15.69
CA ILE A 170 3.33 -8.19 -15.10
C ILE A 170 4.64 -8.77 -14.57
N GLN A 171 4.63 -9.33 -13.37
CA GLN A 171 5.79 -10.07 -12.86
C GLN A 171 5.79 -11.48 -13.46
N ASP A 172 6.93 -11.88 -14.04
CA ASP A 172 7.11 -13.25 -14.48
C ASP A 172 7.24 -14.17 -13.26
N ASP A 173 6.20 -14.98 -13.07
CA ASP A 173 6.12 -15.99 -12.01
C ASP A 173 5.43 -17.23 -12.58
N PRO A 174 6.19 -18.25 -13.03
CA PRO A 174 5.63 -19.41 -13.72
C PRO A 174 4.57 -20.18 -12.92
N GLU A 175 4.61 -20.08 -11.58
CA GLU A 175 3.64 -20.75 -10.71
C GLU A 175 2.31 -19.98 -10.59
N ASN A 176 2.29 -18.70 -11.03
CA ASN A 176 1.15 -17.80 -10.87
C ASN A 176 0.79 -17.06 -12.16
N GLN A 177 0.83 -17.75 -13.30
CA GLN A 177 0.49 -17.22 -14.63
C GLN A 177 -0.82 -17.77 -15.21
N ASP A 178 -1.67 -18.34 -14.38
CA ASP A 178 -3.02 -18.70 -14.81
C ASP A 178 -3.93 -17.46 -14.83
N TYR A 179 -3.99 -16.78 -15.98
CA TYR A 179 -4.78 -15.56 -16.17
C TYR A 179 -6.29 -15.78 -16.03
N THR A 180 -6.75 -17.02 -16.02
CA THR A 180 -8.17 -17.37 -15.80
C THR A 180 -8.51 -17.48 -14.31
N ALA A 181 -7.52 -17.36 -13.43
CA ALA A 181 -7.68 -17.33 -11.99
C ALA A 181 -7.21 -15.98 -11.41
N ALA A 182 -7.65 -15.68 -10.19
CA ALA A 182 -7.12 -14.56 -9.40
C ALA A 182 -5.70 -14.85 -8.91
N GLY A 183 -4.99 -13.83 -8.42
CA GLY A 183 -3.66 -14.01 -7.83
C GLY A 183 -2.49 -13.78 -8.78
N ILE A 184 -2.73 -13.19 -9.95
CA ILE A 184 -1.66 -12.78 -10.87
C ILE A 184 -0.82 -11.68 -10.23
N PRO A 185 0.50 -11.84 -10.13
CA PRO A 185 1.39 -10.81 -9.58
C PRO A 185 1.61 -9.70 -10.63
N LEU A 186 1.28 -8.48 -10.24
CA LEU A 186 1.42 -7.29 -11.07
C LEU A 186 2.44 -6.34 -10.46
N ILE A 187 3.28 -5.74 -11.31
CA ILE A 187 4.20 -4.67 -10.92
C ILE A 187 3.45 -3.36 -10.99
N VAL A 188 3.39 -2.66 -9.85
CA VAL A 188 2.68 -1.39 -9.74
C VAL A 188 3.55 -0.32 -9.09
N ARG A 189 3.17 0.94 -9.25
CA ARG A 189 3.64 2.06 -8.43
C ARG A 189 2.45 2.83 -7.87
N LEU A 190 2.69 3.63 -6.85
CA LEU A 190 1.68 4.55 -6.33
C LEU A 190 1.44 5.66 -7.36
N ASN A 191 0.22 5.77 -7.86
CA ASN A 191 -0.16 6.79 -8.83
C ASN A 191 -0.61 8.08 -8.14
N ASN A 192 -1.46 7.96 -7.11
CA ASN A 192 -1.95 9.06 -6.31
C ASN A 192 -1.09 9.20 -5.03
N SER A 193 0.19 9.56 -5.20
CA SER A 193 1.13 9.73 -4.09
C SER A 193 1.12 11.17 -3.59
N PHE A 194 1.00 11.34 -2.26
CA PHE A 194 1.08 12.63 -1.58
C PHE A 194 2.46 13.31 -1.80
N ASN A 195 3.52 12.51 -1.84
CA ASN A 195 4.91 12.98 -1.99
C ASN A 195 5.34 13.18 -3.46
N SER A 196 4.43 13.03 -4.44
CA SER A 196 4.77 13.30 -5.84
C SER A 196 4.94 14.81 -6.09
N ALA A 197 5.71 15.17 -7.14
CA ALA A 197 5.98 16.58 -7.48
C ALA A 197 4.70 17.40 -7.73
N ASN A 198 3.61 16.78 -8.16
CA ASN A 198 2.31 17.41 -8.39
C ASN A 198 1.33 17.21 -7.22
N GLY A 199 1.78 16.63 -6.11
CA GLY A 199 0.92 16.25 -5.00
C GLY A 199 -0.07 15.13 -5.34
N ALA A 200 -0.96 14.83 -4.40
CA ALA A 200 -2.03 13.88 -4.61
C ALA A 200 -3.15 14.48 -5.47
N ILE A 201 -3.81 13.64 -6.26
CA ILE A 201 -4.98 14.05 -7.05
C ILE A 201 -6.23 13.86 -6.20
N VAL A 202 -6.89 14.97 -5.90
CA VAL A 202 -8.20 14.98 -5.23
C VAL A 202 -9.26 15.34 -6.27
N ALA A 203 -10.27 14.50 -6.43
CA ALA A 203 -11.37 14.71 -7.39
C ALA A 203 -10.88 15.00 -8.84
N GLY A 204 -9.78 14.38 -9.27
CA GLY A 204 -9.22 14.52 -10.61
C GLY A 204 -8.33 15.75 -10.84
N THR A 205 -8.12 16.57 -9.83
CA THR A 205 -7.24 17.76 -9.89
C THR A 205 -6.01 17.52 -9.02
N PRO A 206 -4.79 17.84 -9.49
CA PRO A 206 -3.61 17.78 -8.63
C PRO A 206 -3.79 18.70 -7.42
N SER A 207 -3.56 18.18 -6.23
CA SER A 207 -3.60 18.98 -5.00
C SER A 207 -2.19 19.47 -4.68
N THR A 208 -2.03 20.78 -4.58
CA THR A 208 -0.83 21.45 -4.09
C THR A 208 -0.99 21.91 -2.64
N THR A 209 -2.17 21.70 -2.06
CA THR A 209 -2.45 22.03 -0.65
C THR A 209 -2.16 20.83 0.24
N GLY A 210 -1.81 21.09 1.48
CA GLY A 210 -1.67 20.06 2.51
C GLY A 210 -3.00 19.35 2.85
N VAL A 211 -2.96 18.47 3.80
CA VAL A 211 -4.10 17.68 4.30
C VAL A 211 -4.99 18.53 5.21
#